data_8eb7ac4cc1ad0400a86d2c6a49be97cc
#
_entry.id   8eb7ac4cc1ad0400a86d2c6a49be97cc
#
_cell.length_a   1.000
_cell.length_b   1.000
_cell.length_c   1.000
_cell.angle_alpha   90.00
_cell.angle_beta   90.00
_cell.angle_gamma   90.00
#
_symmetry.space_group_name_H-M   'P 1'
#
loop_
_entity.id
_entity.type
_entity.pdbx_description
1 polymer ?
#
loop_
_entity_poly.entity_id
_entity_poly.type
_entity_poly.pdbx_seq_one_letter_code
_entity_poly.pdbx_strand_id
1 'polypeptide(L)'
;MKKTLILWAALACACPGIAQKKHFSYQFYGFVRGDLFYNTRANQAPVDGNFYLYPLDHDYDSRGEDINATPNGSFYTFTTRLGIDMQGPKIGKAKTSAKVEVDFGGFSASTTMLRIRQAYVALDWERTRLLIGQTWHPLFGSVVPDVLNLSTGAPFQPFNREPQIAFTWRTGRFSLTASALWQLQYMSSGPEGASENYLKNSCVPELFLGADYRQERWLAGAGVHLISLKPRTSSTVTDASGNEQRFKVNERMTTFSCEAHLQYQAPSWRFAAKTLLASCLDHTALLGGYGISRIDPVTGEQEYTPMRHSTSWVNLTVGTRWKGHLYAGYTKNLGCSKALVSDEKYGMGLDIDQLCSFNLAFSYNLPHWQIGVEYVPTTAWYGDTNPANGRIINTHSVTNHRILGLIMYYF
;
A
#
# COMPACT_ATOMS: atom_id res chain seq x y z
N MET A 1 22.81 0.36 -41.32
CA MET A 1 22.10 0.01 -40.08
C MET A 1 20.58 0.31 -40.07
N LYS A 2 19.95 0.75 -41.14
CA LYS A 2 18.49 1.04 -41.20
C LYS A 2 17.61 -0.07 -41.81
N LYS A 3 18.20 -1.16 -42.34
CA LYS A 3 17.45 -2.25 -42.98
C LYS A 3 17.15 -3.45 -42.08
N THR A 4 17.79 -3.57 -40.92
CA THR A 4 17.61 -4.70 -39.99
C THR A 4 16.44 -4.51 -39.02
N LEU A 5 16.05 -3.26 -38.74
CA LEU A 5 14.92 -2.99 -37.84
C LEU A 5 13.54 -3.25 -38.48
N ILE A 6 13.45 -3.17 -39.82
CA ILE A 6 12.18 -3.42 -40.53
C ILE A 6 11.90 -4.92 -40.64
N LEU A 7 12.92 -5.78 -40.57
CA LEU A 7 12.75 -7.23 -40.65
C LEU A 7 12.12 -7.81 -39.36
N TRP A 8 12.36 -7.23 -38.20
CA TRP A 8 11.78 -7.68 -36.95
C TRP A 8 10.31 -7.26 -36.78
N ALA A 9 9.92 -6.11 -37.30
CA ALA A 9 8.52 -5.67 -37.31
C ALA A 9 7.66 -6.50 -38.31
N ALA A 10 8.24 -6.97 -39.40
CA ALA A 10 7.56 -7.84 -40.37
C ALA A 10 7.43 -9.31 -39.90
N LEU A 11 8.34 -9.80 -39.04
CA LEU A 11 8.24 -11.15 -38.45
C LEU A 11 7.13 -11.25 -37.38
N ALA A 12 6.74 -10.13 -36.76
CA ALA A 12 5.64 -10.09 -35.78
C ALA A 12 4.26 -10.21 -36.47
N CYS A 13 4.15 -9.87 -37.76
CA CYS A 13 2.88 -9.94 -38.51
C CYS A 13 2.71 -11.20 -39.35
N ALA A 14 3.73 -12.07 -39.45
CA ALA A 14 3.70 -13.28 -40.25
C ALA A 14 3.61 -14.57 -39.39
N CYS A 15 2.91 -14.54 -38.28
CA CYS A 15 2.46 -15.78 -37.64
C CYS A 15 1.30 -16.33 -38.49
N PRO A 16 1.51 -17.44 -39.28
CA PRO A 16 0.38 -18.13 -39.88
C PRO A 16 -0.51 -18.56 -38.74
N GLY A 17 -1.83 -18.35 -38.90
CA GLY A 17 -2.83 -18.69 -37.91
C GLY A 17 -2.61 -20.09 -37.36
N ILE A 18 -1.95 -20.19 -36.21
CA ILE A 18 -1.99 -21.39 -35.38
C ILE A 18 -3.47 -21.49 -35.04
N ALA A 19 -4.14 -22.46 -35.66
CA ALA A 19 -5.53 -22.81 -35.35
C ALA A 19 -5.63 -22.82 -33.82
N GLN A 20 -6.32 -21.84 -33.27
CA GLN A 20 -6.43 -21.58 -31.85
C GLN A 20 -7.01 -22.85 -31.22
N LYS A 21 -6.15 -23.72 -30.69
CA LYS A 21 -6.62 -24.84 -29.88
C LYS A 21 -7.50 -24.23 -28.82
N LYS A 22 -8.74 -24.69 -28.68
CA LYS A 22 -9.83 -24.21 -27.78
C LYS A 22 -9.49 -24.11 -26.29
N HIS A 23 -8.22 -23.87 -25.91
CA HIS A 23 -7.73 -23.96 -24.54
C HIS A 23 -7.23 -22.65 -23.95
N PHE A 24 -7.07 -21.58 -24.73
CA PHE A 24 -6.67 -20.26 -24.26
C PHE A 24 -7.73 -19.21 -24.58
N SER A 25 -8.05 -18.37 -23.58
CA SER A 25 -8.83 -17.15 -23.78
C SER A 25 -8.09 -15.98 -23.18
N TYR A 26 -8.25 -14.81 -23.81
CA TYR A 26 -7.62 -13.55 -23.43
C TYR A 26 -8.68 -12.48 -23.36
N GLN A 27 -8.66 -11.68 -22.30
CA GLN A 27 -9.51 -10.52 -22.16
C GLN A 27 -8.63 -9.32 -21.82
N PHE A 28 -8.55 -8.37 -22.76
CA PHE A 28 -7.94 -7.07 -22.51
C PHE A 28 -8.93 -6.20 -21.75
N TYR A 29 -8.41 -5.40 -20.83
CA TYR A 29 -9.18 -4.43 -20.06
C TYR A 29 -8.28 -3.26 -19.68
N GLY A 30 -8.89 -2.15 -19.31
CA GLY A 30 -8.15 -1.01 -18.83
C GLY A 30 -9.02 0.21 -18.65
N PHE A 31 -8.36 1.30 -18.38
CA PHE A 31 -8.99 2.61 -18.36
C PHE A 31 -7.98 3.73 -18.66
N VAL A 32 -8.47 4.79 -19.24
CA VAL A 32 -7.80 6.10 -19.25
C VAL A 32 -8.33 6.88 -18.06
N ARG A 33 -7.43 7.45 -17.25
CA ARG A 33 -7.78 8.20 -16.04
C ARG A 33 -7.13 9.57 -16.07
N GLY A 34 -7.93 10.61 -15.81
CA GLY A 34 -7.49 11.97 -15.55
C GLY A 34 -7.86 12.39 -14.13
N ASP A 35 -6.86 12.88 -13.39
CA ASP A 35 -7.00 13.40 -12.03
C ASP A 35 -6.59 14.88 -12.01
N LEU A 36 -7.54 15.78 -11.73
CA LEU A 36 -7.31 17.20 -11.46
C LEU A 36 -7.43 17.42 -9.95
N PHE A 37 -6.39 17.93 -9.30
CA PHE A 37 -6.45 18.17 -7.87
C PHE A 37 -5.89 19.54 -7.45
N TYR A 38 -6.38 19.99 -6.31
CA TYR A 38 -5.92 21.17 -5.60
C TYR A 38 -5.79 20.85 -4.11
N ASN A 39 -4.71 21.29 -3.48
CA ASN A 39 -4.44 21.21 -2.06
C ASN A 39 -4.18 22.59 -1.48
N THR A 40 -4.56 22.84 -0.24
CA THR A 40 -4.31 24.11 0.45
C THR A 40 -2.90 24.23 1.05
N ARG A 41 -2.16 23.10 1.13
CA ARG A 41 -0.79 23.06 1.64
C ARG A 41 0.01 21.88 1.08
N ALA A 42 1.32 21.84 1.35
CA ALA A 42 2.20 20.74 1.03
C ALA A 42 1.81 19.46 1.79
N ASN A 43 2.01 18.30 1.14
CA ASN A 43 1.55 17.01 1.64
C ASN A 43 2.60 15.92 1.43
N GLN A 44 2.58 14.92 2.29
CA GLN A 44 3.18 13.62 1.97
C GLN A 44 2.32 12.95 0.90
N ALA A 45 2.80 12.96 -0.31
CA ALA A 45 2.04 12.48 -1.46
C ALA A 45 2.99 11.92 -2.53
N PRO A 46 3.35 10.62 -2.45
CA PRO A 46 4.08 9.94 -3.52
C PRO A 46 3.39 10.05 -4.88
N VAL A 47 4.10 9.70 -5.96
CA VAL A 47 3.58 9.74 -7.34
C VAL A 47 3.14 11.16 -7.72
N ASP A 48 4.09 12.10 -7.60
CA ASP A 48 3.96 13.55 -7.94
C ASP A 48 2.76 14.25 -7.29
N GLY A 49 2.43 13.89 -6.05
CA GLY A 49 1.30 14.48 -5.34
C GLY A 49 -0.06 13.85 -5.67
N ASN A 50 -0.13 12.89 -6.60
CA ASN A 50 -1.39 12.23 -6.94
C ASN A 50 -1.80 11.17 -5.92
N PHE A 51 -0.85 10.50 -5.28
CA PHE A 51 -1.10 9.54 -4.19
C PHE A 51 -1.07 10.26 -2.84
N TYR A 52 -2.14 10.96 -2.52
CA TYR A 52 -2.28 11.78 -1.33
C TYR A 52 -2.35 10.93 -0.04
N LEU A 53 -1.59 11.31 1.00
CA LEU A 53 -1.58 10.66 2.30
C LEU A 53 -2.03 11.61 3.45
N TYR A 54 -1.20 12.62 3.78
CA TYR A 54 -1.48 13.55 4.88
C TYR A 54 -0.72 14.87 4.68
N PRO A 55 -1.18 15.98 5.33
CA PRO A 55 -0.48 17.27 5.28
C PRO A 55 0.90 17.18 5.93
N LEU A 56 1.89 17.90 5.41
CA LEU A 56 3.18 18.12 6.08
C LEU A 56 3.01 19.09 7.26
N ASP A 57 3.87 18.94 8.26
CA ASP A 57 3.94 19.82 9.42
C ASP A 57 4.31 21.26 9.05
N HIS A 58 4.30 22.15 10.01
CA HIS A 58 4.82 23.50 9.86
C HIS A 58 6.33 23.47 9.57
N ASP A 59 6.75 24.32 8.64
CA ASP A 59 8.14 24.58 8.32
C ASP A 59 8.31 26.10 8.22
N TYR A 60 8.83 26.72 9.27
CA TYR A 60 8.88 28.18 9.37
C TYR A 60 10.16 28.75 8.76
N ASP A 61 10.00 29.75 7.90
CA ASP A 61 11.12 30.54 7.39
C ASP A 61 11.68 31.51 8.48
N SER A 62 12.73 32.26 8.12
CA SER A 62 13.39 33.21 9.02
C SER A 62 12.47 34.36 9.48
N ARG A 63 11.31 34.54 8.85
CA ARG A 63 10.31 35.57 9.19
C ARG A 63 9.13 34.99 9.98
N GLY A 64 9.11 33.67 10.19
CA GLY A 64 8.03 32.96 10.88
C GLY A 64 6.84 32.61 9.98
N GLU A 65 7.01 32.62 8.64
CA GLU A 65 5.99 32.19 7.69
C GLU A 65 6.11 30.68 7.43
N ASP A 66 4.99 29.98 7.43
CA ASP A 66 4.96 28.53 7.18
C ASP A 66 5.11 28.20 5.68
N ILE A 67 6.28 27.72 5.27
CA ILE A 67 6.61 27.34 3.90
C ILE A 67 5.67 26.25 3.38
N ASN A 68 5.29 25.29 4.24
CA ASN A 68 4.39 24.20 3.90
C ASN A 68 2.93 24.65 3.72
N ALA A 69 2.54 25.87 4.15
CA ALA A 69 1.22 26.45 3.90
C ALA A 69 1.06 26.97 2.45
N THR A 70 1.85 26.44 1.51
CA THR A 70 1.80 26.80 0.09
C THR A 70 0.80 25.92 -0.66
N PRO A 71 -0.25 26.50 -1.27
CA PRO A 71 -1.20 25.73 -2.10
C PRO A 71 -0.53 25.12 -3.34
N ASN A 72 -1.02 23.96 -3.75
CA ASN A 72 -0.52 23.29 -4.95
C ASN A 72 -1.64 22.52 -5.66
N GLY A 73 -1.43 22.25 -6.94
CA GLY A 73 -2.38 21.48 -7.73
C GLY A 73 -1.81 21.10 -9.09
N SER A 74 -2.39 20.07 -9.70
CA SER A 74 -1.98 19.59 -11.01
C SER A 74 -3.08 18.79 -11.70
N PHE A 75 -2.84 18.44 -12.97
CA PHE A 75 -3.67 17.54 -13.74
C PHE A 75 -2.81 16.42 -14.32
N TYR A 76 -3.10 15.16 -13.96
CA TYR A 76 -2.32 14.00 -14.36
C TYR A 76 -3.15 12.92 -15.03
N THR A 77 -2.53 12.19 -15.96
CA THR A 77 -3.14 11.05 -16.69
C THR A 77 -2.33 9.75 -16.59
N PHE A 78 -1.17 9.77 -15.94
CA PHE A 78 -0.23 8.65 -15.90
C PHE A 78 -0.72 7.44 -15.06
N THR A 79 -1.81 7.56 -14.34
CA THR A 79 -2.44 6.43 -13.65
C THR A 79 -3.37 5.60 -14.54
N THR A 80 -3.44 5.95 -15.84
CA THR A 80 -4.01 5.11 -16.90
C THR A 80 -3.48 3.69 -16.83
N ARG A 81 -4.36 2.69 -17.00
CA ARG A 81 -4.06 1.29 -16.74
C ARG A 81 -4.40 0.40 -17.92
N LEU A 82 -3.53 -0.59 -18.14
CA LEU A 82 -3.72 -1.65 -19.11
C LEU A 82 -3.57 -3.01 -18.42
N GLY A 83 -4.43 -3.95 -18.78
CA GLY A 83 -4.38 -5.30 -18.24
C GLY A 83 -4.83 -6.37 -19.23
N ILE A 84 -4.41 -7.58 -18.96
CA ILE A 84 -4.84 -8.78 -19.67
C ILE A 84 -5.11 -9.91 -18.68
N ASP A 85 -6.32 -10.45 -18.74
CA ASP A 85 -6.70 -11.68 -18.06
C ASP A 85 -6.60 -12.85 -19.04
N MET A 86 -5.96 -13.93 -18.61
CA MET A 86 -5.72 -15.12 -19.44
C MET A 86 -6.28 -16.35 -18.74
N GLN A 87 -6.93 -17.22 -19.50
CA GLN A 87 -7.29 -18.57 -19.06
C GLN A 87 -6.60 -19.58 -19.97
N GLY A 88 -5.97 -20.57 -19.36
CA GLY A 88 -5.20 -21.60 -20.05
C GLY A 88 -5.82 -23.00 -19.92
N PRO A 89 -5.15 -24.01 -20.49
CA PRO A 89 -5.56 -25.41 -20.36
C PRO A 89 -5.48 -25.86 -18.90
N LYS A 90 -6.38 -26.76 -18.51
CA LYS A 90 -6.36 -27.35 -17.17
C LYS A 90 -5.07 -28.13 -16.92
N ILE A 91 -4.57 -28.06 -15.68
CA ILE A 91 -3.49 -28.94 -15.18
C ILE A 91 -4.16 -29.93 -14.21
N GLY A 92 -4.34 -31.18 -14.64
CA GLY A 92 -5.13 -32.15 -13.92
C GLY A 92 -6.57 -31.66 -13.72
N LYS A 93 -7.02 -31.51 -12.46
CA LYS A 93 -8.34 -30.96 -12.11
C LYS A 93 -8.33 -29.42 -11.94
N ALA A 94 -7.18 -28.78 -11.92
CA ALA A 94 -7.08 -27.33 -11.72
C ALA A 94 -7.40 -26.56 -13.00
N LYS A 95 -8.23 -25.52 -12.90
CA LYS A 95 -8.33 -24.45 -13.90
C LYS A 95 -7.12 -23.54 -13.75
N THR A 96 -6.50 -23.14 -14.87
CA THR A 96 -5.35 -22.23 -14.86
C THR A 96 -5.75 -20.86 -15.32
N SER A 97 -5.21 -19.84 -14.67
CA SER A 97 -5.35 -18.45 -15.10
C SER A 97 -4.06 -17.69 -14.86
N ALA A 98 -3.89 -16.60 -15.59
CA ALA A 98 -2.83 -15.64 -15.36
C ALA A 98 -3.37 -14.22 -15.56
N LYS A 99 -2.72 -13.25 -14.91
CA LYS A 99 -3.04 -11.83 -15.04
C LYS A 99 -1.75 -11.04 -15.17
N VAL A 100 -1.76 -10.05 -16.08
CA VAL A 100 -0.76 -8.99 -16.13
C VAL A 100 -1.48 -7.66 -16.14
N GLU A 101 -1.08 -6.73 -15.27
CA GLU A 101 -1.64 -5.38 -15.17
C GLU A 101 -0.50 -4.38 -14.97
N VAL A 102 -0.53 -3.30 -15.74
CA VAL A 102 0.47 -2.24 -15.71
C VAL A 102 -0.17 -0.85 -15.65
N ASP A 103 0.53 0.13 -15.09
CA ASP A 103 0.26 1.56 -15.19
C ASP A 103 1.56 2.33 -15.41
N PHE A 104 1.48 3.67 -15.51
CA PHE A 104 2.63 4.54 -15.76
C PHE A 104 3.08 5.31 -14.49
N GLY A 105 2.61 4.92 -13.32
CA GLY A 105 2.96 5.53 -12.03
C GLY A 105 4.21 4.94 -11.39
N GLY A 106 5.35 4.88 -12.10
CA GLY A 106 6.61 4.34 -11.59
C GLY A 106 7.22 5.15 -10.44
N PHE A 107 8.14 4.55 -9.69
CA PHE A 107 8.82 5.14 -8.53
C PHE A 107 10.26 5.53 -8.89
N SER A 108 10.48 6.47 -9.76
CA SER A 108 11.81 7.02 -10.03
C SER A 108 11.73 8.51 -10.27
N ALA A 109 12.84 9.13 -10.63
CA ALA A 109 12.87 10.52 -11.05
C ALA A 109 12.00 10.84 -12.28
N SER A 110 11.45 9.81 -12.95
CA SER A 110 10.46 9.95 -14.02
C SER A 110 9.13 9.33 -13.61
N THR A 111 8.10 10.14 -13.52
CA THR A 111 6.74 9.78 -13.14
C THR A 111 5.93 9.10 -14.22
N THR A 112 6.51 8.90 -15.40
CA THR A 112 5.87 8.24 -16.55
C THR A 112 6.45 6.85 -16.83
N MET A 113 7.11 6.23 -15.86
CA MET A 113 7.66 4.89 -16.02
C MET A 113 6.59 3.82 -15.94
N LEU A 114 6.65 2.87 -16.88
CA LEU A 114 5.81 1.68 -16.85
C LEU A 114 6.09 0.88 -15.57
N ARG A 115 5.04 0.57 -14.83
CA ARG A 115 5.08 -0.19 -13.59
C ARG A 115 4.21 -1.43 -13.69
N ILE A 116 4.77 -2.58 -13.31
CA ILE A 116 3.99 -3.81 -13.13
C ILE A 116 3.16 -3.65 -11.85
N ARG A 117 1.84 -3.76 -11.97
CA ARG A 117 0.92 -3.75 -10.83
C ARG A 117 0.61 -5.15 -10.35
N GLN A 118 0.21 -6.00 -11.27
CA GLN A 118 -0.07 -7.41 -11.02
C GLN A 118 0.59 -8.25 -12.11
N ALA A 119 1.21 -9.35 -11.72
CA ALA A 119 1.78 -10.35 -12.61
C ALA A 119 1.78 -11.69 -11.85
N TYR A 120 0.76 -12.52 -12.08
CA TYR A 120 0.64 -13.78 -11.37
C TYR A 120 0.01 -14.88 -12.23
N VAL A 121 0.23 -16.12 -11.81
CA VAL A 121 -0.48 -17.30 -12.26
C VAL A 121 -1.31 -17.88 -11.11
N ALA A 122 -2.44 -18.50 -11.44
CA ALA A 122 -3.27 -19.16 -10.43
C ALA A 122 -3.77 -20.52 -10.90
N LEU A 123 -3.86 -21.43 -9.96
CA LEU A 123 -4.44 -22.77 -10.08
C LEU A 123 -5.67 -22.83 -9.19
N ASP A 124 -6.84 -23.01 -9.79
CA ASP A 124 -8.12 -23.08 -9.09
C ASP A 124 -8.69 -24.50 -9.18
N TRP A 125 -8.79 -25.17 -8.02
CA TRP A 125 -9.56 -26.40 -7.83
C TRP A 125 -10.95 -26.06 -7.24
N GLU A 126 -11.75 -27.06 -7.04
CA GLU A 126 -13.11 -26.87 -6.51
C GLU A 126 -13.14 -26.10 -5.18
N ARG A 127 -12.27 -26.45 -4.25
CA ARG A 127 -12.22 -25.87 -2.90
C ARG A 127 -10.95 -25.09 -2.58
N THR A 128 -9.94 -25.18 -3.42
CA THR A 128 -8.65 -24.55 -3.13
C THR A 128 -8.16 -23.71 -4.31
N ARG A 129 -7.36 -22.71 -4.00
CA ARG A 129 -6.65 -21.89 -4.97
C ARG A 129 -5.20 -21.74 -4.54
N LEU A 130 -4.29 -21.89 -5.47
CA LEU A 130 -2.88 -21.51 -5.34
C LEU A 130 -2.61 -20.36 -6.31
N LEU A 131 -2.07 -19.25 -5.77
CA LEU A 131 -1.64 -18.09 -6.54
C LEU A 131 -0.14 -17.89 -6.34
N ILE A 132 0.60 -17.66 -7.41
CA ILE A 132 2.04 -17.41 -7.40
C ILE A 132 2.33 -16.20 -8.27
N GLY A 133 2.95 -15.17 -7.71
CA GLY A 133 3.35 -13.94 -8.39
C GLY A 133 2.92 -12.69 -7.65
N GLN A 134 3.06 -11.53 -8.31
CA GLN A 134 2.78 -10.23 -7.71
C GLN A 134 1.30 -9.89 -7.81
N THR A 135 0.68 -9.58 -6.68
CA THR A 135 -0.69 -9.04 -6.59
C THR A 135 -0.87 -8.24 -5.30
N TRP A 136 -2.09 -7.82 -5.03
CA TRP A 136 -2.42 -7.07 -3.82
C TRP A 136 -2.01 -7.84 -2.55
N HIS A 137 -1.41 -7.10 -1.61
CA HIS A 137 -1.12 -7.58 -0.27
C HIS A 137 -2.42 -8.06 0.42
N PRO A 138 -2.42 -9.17 1.15
CA PRO A 138 -3.64 -9.68 1.79
C PRO A 138 -4.31 -8.70 2.77
N LEU A 139 -3.56 -7.83 3.44
CA LEU A 139 -4.11 -6.77 4.29
C LEU A 139 -4.91 -5.71 3.50
N PHE A 140 -4.63 -5.48 2.20
CA PHE A 140 -5.50 -4.70 1.34
C PHE A 140 -6.87 -5.38 1.24
N GLY A 141 -6.87 -6.70 1.05
CA GLY A 141 -8.01 -7.58 1.16
C GLY A 141 -9.11 -7.34 0.14
N SER A 142 -10.27 -7.94 0.41
CA SER A 142 -11.48 -7.85 -0.42
C SER A 142 -12.41 -6.71 0.00
N VAL A 143 -12.21 -6.12 1.19
CA VAL A 143 -12.98 -4.98 1.70
C VAL A 143 -12.11 -3.74 1.62
N VAL A 144 -12.46 -2.87 0.66
CA VAL A 144 -11.75 -1.61 0.37
C VAL A 144 -12.75 -0.47 0.32
N PRO A 145 -12.37 0.77 0.65
CA PRO A 145 -13.27 1.91 0.54
C PRO A 145 -13.54 2.26 -0.93
N ASP A 146 -14.77 2.70 -1.21
CA ASP A 146 -15.17 3.25 -2.51
C ASP A 146 -15.04 4.77 -2.44
N VAL A 147 -13.85 5.27 -2.80
CA VAL A 147 -13.44 6.67 -2.86
C VAL A 147 -12.86 6.97 -4.24
N LEU A 148 -12.85 8.24 -4.66
CA LEU A 148 -12.35 8.62 -5.99
C LEU A 148 -10.83 8.82 -5.98
N ASN A 149 -10.25 9.14 -4.83
CA ASN A 149 -8.82 9.36 -4.66
C ASN A 149 -8.01 8.10 -5.00
N LEU A 150 -6.89 8.28 -5.72
CA LEU A 150 -5.97 7.21 -6.14
C LEU A 150 -5.40 6.40 -4.95
N SER A 151 -5.23 7.04 -3.80
CA SER A 151 -4.73 6.39 -2.58
C SER A 151 -5.66 5.33 -2.00
N THR A 152 -6.92 5.25 -2.48
CA THR A 152 -7.91 4.22 -2.09
C THR A 152 -8.04 4.09 -0.57
N GLY A 153 -8.07 5.22 0.14
CA GLY A 153 -8.19 5.29 1.59
C GLY A 153 -6.89 5.16 2.39
N ALA A 154 -5.70 5.02 1.75
CA ALA A 154 -4.44 5.17 2.47
C ALA A 154 -4.31 6.62 3.01
N PRO A 155 -3.67 6.82 4.19
CA PRO A 155 -2.95 5.85 5.02
C PRO A 155 -3.80 5.16 6.10
N PHE A 156 -5.10 4.98 5.90
CA PHE A 156 -5.97 4.22 6.81
C PHE A 156 -6.29 2.82 6.28
N GLN A 157 -6.17 2.63 4.96
CA GLN A 157 -6.28 1.36 4.25
C GLN A 157 -4.88 0.92 3.81
N PRO A 158 -4.40 -0.29 4.16
CA PRO A 158 -3.16 -0.83 3.64
C PRO A 158 -3.14 -0.80 2.11
N PHE A 159 -2.09 -0.31 1.50
CA PHE A 159 -1.96 -0.20 0.05
C PHE A 159 -0.59 -0.70 -0.39
N ASN A 160 -0.53 -1.94 -0.85
CA ASN A 160 0.70 -2.55 -1.34
C ASN A 160 0.38 -3.69 -2.33
N ARG A 161 1.33 -3.99 -3.20
CA ARG A 161 1.34 -5.16 -4.10
C ARG A 161 2.71 -5.79 -4.07
N GLU A 162 2.74 -7.08 -3.79
CA GLU A 162 3.97 -7.83 -3.56
C GLU A 162 3.98 -9.18 -4.28
N PRO A 163 5.16 -9.67 -4.68
CA PRO A 163 5.36 -11.07 -5.02
C PRO A 163 4.95 -11.95 -3.84
N GLN A 164 4.13 -12.96 -4.10
CA GLN A 164 3.62 -13.84 -3.06
C GLN A 164 3.30 -15.23 -3.55
N ILE A 165 3.29 -16.17 -2.62
CA ILE A 165 2.68 -17.50 -2.77
C ILE A 165 1.51 -17.51 -1.80
N ALA A 166 0.29 -17.59 -2.34
CA ALA A 166 -0.94 -17.56 -1.55
C ALA A 166 -1.75 -18.83 -1.79
N PHE A 167 -2.13 -19.49 -0.71
CA PHE A 167 -3.03 -20.64 -0.72
C PHE A 167 -4.34 -20.26 -0.04
N THR A 168 -5.46 -20.51 -0.73
CA THR A 168 -6.81 -20.26 -0.21
C THR A 168 -7.60 -21.56 -0.20
N TRP A 169 -8.19 -21.89 0.94
CA TRP A 169 -9.13 -23.01 1.11
C TRP A 169 -10.54 -22.50 1.39
N ARG A 170 -11.52 -23.00 0.62
CA ARG A 170 -12.94 -22.60 0.71
C ARG A 170 -13.75 -23.77 1.23
N THR A 171 -14.52 -23.54 2.28
CA THR A 171 -15.41 -24.55 2.87
C THR A 171 -16.72 -23.90 3.32
N GLY A 172 -17.82 -24.26 2.66
CA GLY A 172 -19.12 -23.63 2.90
C GLY A 172 -19.05 -22.12 2.69
N ARG A 173 -19.28 -21.36 3.75
CA ARG A 173 -19.27 -19.89 3.77
C ARG A 173 -17.89 -19.31 4.15
N PHE A 174 -16.93 -20.14 4.52
CA PHE A 174 -15.60 -19.72 4.95
C PHE A 174 -14.56 -19.82 3.85
N SER A 175 -13.63 -18.87 3.86
CA SER A 175 -12.44 -18.86 3.03
C SER A 175 -11.22 -18.58 3.92
N LEU A 176 -10.28 -19.53 3.99
CA LEU A 176 -9.06 -19.40 4.76
C LEU A 176 -7.91 -19.16 3.80
N THR A 177 -7.12 -18.13 4.05
CA THR A 177 -5.98 -17.75 3.19
C THR A 177 -4.71 -17.72 4.01
N ALA A 178 -3.66 -18.40 3.51
CA ALA A 178 -2.30 -18.31 4.02
C ALA A 178 -1.39 -17.81 2.89
N SER A 179 -0.53 -16.83 3.18
CA SER A 179 0.38 -16.25 2.18
C SER A 179 1.78 -16.06 2.74
N ALA A 180 2.77 -16.26 1.89
CA ALA A 180 4.16 -15.83 2.09
C ALA A 180 4.47 -14.76 1.05
N LEU A 181 5.01 -13.60 1.48
CA LEU A 181 5.19 -12.41 0.65
C LEU A 181 6.63 -11.90 0.71
N TRP A 182 7.05 -11.18 -0.35
CA TRP A 182 8.36 -10.54 -0.47
C TRP A 182 8.19 -9.12 -0.99
N GLN A 183 8.92 -8.18 -0.38
CA GLN A 183 8.89 -6.78 -0.79
C GLN A 183 9.63 -6.59 -2.12
N LEU A 184 9.11 -5.70 -2.99
CA LEU A 184 9.73 -5.34 -4.26
C LEU A 184 9.52 -3.86 -4.61
N GLN A 185 8.29 -3.40 -4.77
CA GLN A 185 7.96 -2.01 -5.17
C GLN A 185 7.67 -1.11 -3.98
N TYR A 186 7.12 -1.67 -2.94
CA TYR A 186 6.83 -1.04 -1.68
C TYR A 186 7.70 -1.71 -0.63
N MET A 187 8.53 -0.95 0.04
CA MET A 187 9.62 -1.47 0.85
C MET A 187 9.59 -0.84 2.24
N SER A 188 9.95 -1.62 3.24
CA SER A 188 10.12 -1.11 4.61
C SER A 188 11.23 -0.09 4.70
N SER A 189 11.04 0.91 5.55
CA SER A 189 12.06 1.92 5.86
C SER A 189 13.13 1.36 6.79
N GLY A 190 14.34 1.90 6.71
CA GLY A 190 15.45 1.53 7.55
C GLY A 190 16.63 2.49 7.42
N PRO A 191 17.83 2.14 7.93
CA PRO A 191 19.00 3.01 7.99
C PRO A 191 19.42 3.63 6.65
N GLU A 192 19.16 2.95 5.53
CA GLU A 192 19.51 3.39 4.18
C GLU A 192 18.26 3.86 3.39
N GLY A 193 17.21 4.29 4.09
CA GLY A 193 15.94 4.62 3.48
C GLY A 193 15.06 3.38 3.24
N ALA A 194 14.14 3.45 2.27
CA ALA A 194 13.28 2.32 1.91
C ALA A 194 14.06 1.29 1.09
N SER A 195 14.08 0.02 1.54
CA SER A 195 14.86 -1.05 0.87
C SER A 195 14.28 -2.44 1.11
N GLU A 196 14.22 -3.25 0.05
CA GLU A 196 13.90 -4.68 0.14
C GLU A 196 14.96 -5.51 0.89
N ASN A 197 16.18 -4.96 1.06
CA ASN A 197 17.28 -5.66 1.71
C ASN A 197 16.98 -6.00 3.16
N TYR A 198 16.17 -5.23 3.87
CA TYR A 198 15.84 -5.51 5.26
C TYR A 198 15.04 -6.80 5.41
N LEU A 199 14.09 -7.06 4.51
CA LEU A 199 13.37 -8.33 4.45
C LEU A 199 14.26 -9.45 3.90
N LYS A 200 14.99 -9.22 2.82
CA LYS A 200 15.95 -10.21 2.24
C LYS A 200 16.96 -10.70 3.26
N ASN A 201 17.59 -9.79 4.01
CA ASN A 201 18.61 -10.10 5.00
C ASN A 201 18.04 -10.85 6.21
N SER A 202 16.74 -10.75 6.47
CA SER A 202 16.08 -11.54 7.50
C SER A 202 15.91 -13.01 7.11
N CYS A 203 15.90 -13.32 5.80
CA CYS A 203 15.58 -14.63 5.22
C CYS A 203 14.21 -15.19 5.66
N VAL A 204 13.31 -14.34 6.18
CA VAL A 204 11.95 -14.70 6.58
C VAL A 204 10.99 -13.90 5.73
N PRO A 205 10.15 -14.53 4.88
CA PRO A 205 9.11 -13.82 4.16
C PRO A 205 8.11 -13.21 5.13
N GLU A 206 7.38 -12.20 4.71
CA GLU A 206 6.18 -11.80 5.42
C GLU A 206 5.16 -12.94 5.39
N LEU A 207 4.45 -13.16 6.48
CA LEU A 207 3.45 -14.20 6.57
C LEU A 207 2.09 -13.60 6.88
N PHE A 208 1.07 -14.07 6.20
CA PHE A 208 -0.32 -13.70 6.47
C PHE A 208 -1.18 -14.94 6.62
N LEU A 209 -2.07 -14.90 7.61
CA LEU A 209 -3.13 -15.88 7.80
C LEU A 209 -4.44 -15.14 8.04
N GLY A 210 -5.45 -15.39 7.23
CA GLY A 210 -6.75 -14.74 7.33
C GLY A 210 -7.92 -15.68 7.07
N ALA A 211 -9.08 -15.28 7.58
CA ALA A 211 -10.35 -15.98 7.42
C ALA A 211 -11.45 -15.00 7.05
N ASP A 212 -12.17 -15.30 5.98
CA ASP A 212 -13.37 -14.57 5.55
C ASP A 212 -14.61 -15.46 5.73
N TYR A 213 -15.69 -14.86 6.19
CA TYR A 213 -17.05 -15.42 6.22
C TYR A 213 -17.93 -14.64 5.27
N ARG A 214 -18.57 -15.33 4.31
CA ARG A 214 -19.47 -14.73 3.34
C ARG A 214 -20.84 -15.36 3.42
N GLN A 215 -21.86 -14.54 3.62
CA GLN A 215 -23.24 -14.96 3.62
C GLN A 215 -24.11 -13.91 2.95
N GLU A 216 -24.74 -14.24 1.82
CA GLU A 216 -25.60 -13.35 1.04
C GLU A 216 -24.93 -11.99 0.76
N ARG A 217 -25.35 -10.94 1.47
CA ARG A 217 -24.87 -9.56 1.33
C ARG A 217 -23.75 -9.20 2.29
N TRP A 218 -23.44 -10.07 3.23
CA TRP A 218 -22.42 -9.86 4.26
C TRP A 218 -21.08 -10.50 3.88
N LEU A 219 -20.04 -9.79 4.12
CA LEU A 219 -18.67 -10.28 4.16
C LEU A 219 -18.04 -9.76 5.44
N ALA A 220 -17.53 -10.66 6.27
CA ALA A 220 -16.77 -10.32 7.46
C ALA A 220 -15.51 -11.19 7.51
N GLY A 221 -14.42 -10.65 8.03
CA GLY A 221 -13.19 -11.41 8.15
C GLY A 221 -12.21 -10.78 9.12
N ALA A 222 -11.15 -11.53 9.38
CA ALA A 222 -10.03 -11.10 10.19
C ALA A 222 -8.76 -11.79 9.72
N GLY A 223 -7.60 -11.18 10.00
CA GLY A 223 -6.31 -11.71 9.64
C GLY A 223 -5.21 -11.28 10.59
N VAL A 224 -4.14 -12.06 10.58
CA VAL A 224 -2.89 -11.76 11.28
C VAL A 224 -1.76 -11.74 10.26
N HIS A 225 -0.82 -10.82 10.47
CA HIS A 225 0.34 -10.62 9.61
C HIS A 225 1.59 -10.60 10.49
N LEU A 226 2.67 -11.21 10.03
CA LEU A 226 3.97 -11.24 10.68
C LEU A 226 5.03 -10.73 9.71
N ILE A 227 5.89 -9.83 10.20
CA ILE A 227 7.05 -9.32 9.48
C ILE A 227 8.31 -9.45 10.35
N SER A 228 9.42 -9.81 9.72
CA SER A 228 10.74 -9.87 10.35
C SER A 228 11.75 -9.13 9.48
N LEU A 229 12.32 -8.06 9.99
CA LEU A 229 13.31 -7.24 9.29
C LEU A 229 14.68 -7.39 9.96
N LYS A 230 15.74 -7.38 9.16
CA LYS A 230 17.13 -7.24 9.59
C LYS A 230 17.69 -5.91 9.07
N PRO A 231 17.56 -4.81 9.85
CA PRO A 231 17.89 -3.47 9.39
C PRO A 231 19.37 -3.26 9.05
N ARG A 232 20.28 -3.98 9.75
CA ARG A 232 21.73 -3.87 9.53
C ARG A 232 22.36 -5.25 9.42
N THR A 233 23.42 -5.38 8.63
CA THR A 233 24.29 -6.57 8.54
C THR A 233 25.65 -6.33 9.19
N SER A 234 26.00 -5.06 9.41
CA SER A 234 27.23 -4.65 10.13
C SER A 234 26.99 -3.34 10.88
N SER A 235 27.82 -3.11 11.89
CA SER A 235 27.95 -1.88 12.65
C SER A 235 29.40 -1.41 12.61
N THR A 236 29.65 -0.13 12.85
CA THR A 236 30.99 0.45 13.00
C THR A 236 31.05 1.20 14.32
N VAL A 237 32.09 0.97 15.10
CA VAL A 237 32.37 1.64 16.38
C VAL A 237 33.76 2.22 16.31
N THR A 238 33.95 3.46 16.75
CA THR A 238 35.26 4.08 16.89
C THR A 238 35.82 3.76 18.27
N ASP A 239 36.99 3.14 18.34
CA ASP A 239 37.64 2.81 19.61
C ASP A 239 38.26 4.07 20.28
N ALA A 240 38.75 3.92 21.50
CA ALA A 240 39.36 5.00 22.28
C ALA A 240 40.59 5.62 21.60
N SER A 241 41.20 4.93 20.64
CA SER A 241 42.35 5.37 19.86
C SER A 241 41.98 6.07 18.55
N GLY A 242 40.68 6.19 18.26
CA GLY A 242 40.14 6.81 17.04
C GLY A 242 40.09 5.86 15.82
N ASN A 243 40.31 4.55 16.00
CA ASN A 243 40.25 3.59 14.91
C ASN A 243 38.83 3.06 14.75
N GLU A 244 38.38 2.94 13.51
CA GLU A 244 37.08 2.32 13.19
C GLU A 244 37.20 0.79 13.24
N GLN A 245 36.33 0.17 14.03
CA GLN A 245 36.18 -1.28 14.11
C GLN A 245 34.80 -1.67 13.58
N ARG A 246 34.77 -2.59 12.64
CA ARG A 246 33.53 -3.07 12.01
C ARG A 246 33.17 -4.45 12.51
N PHE A 247 31.91 -4.60 12.95
CA PHE A 247 31.36 -5.83 13.47
C PHE A 247 30.23 -6.35 12.58
N LYS A 248 30.13 -7.66 12.44
CA LYS A 248 28.94 -8.32 11.88
C LYS A 248 27.84 -8.32 12.93
N VAL A 249 26.63 -7.89 12.56
CA VAL A 249 25.46 -7.86 13.45
C VAL A 249 24.35 -8.77 12.95
N ASN A 250 23.50 -9.28 13.86
CA ASN A 250 22.48 -10.27 13.54
C ASN A 250 21.09 -9.92 14.07
N GLU A 251 20.94 -8.81 14.79
CA GLU A 251 19.65 -8.41 15.36
C GLU A 251 18.55 -8.26 14.31
N ARG A 252 17.36 -8.71 14.69
CA ARG A 252 16.15 -8.67 13.87
C ARG A 252 15.02 -8.03 14.64
N MET A 253 14.22 -7.26 13.96
CA MET A 253 12.96 -6.77 14.48
C MET A 253 11.84 -7.64 13.91
N THR A 254 11.19 -8.41 14.78
CA THR A 254 10.05 -9.27 14.40
C THR A 254 8.80 -8.80 15.13
N THR A 255 7.72 -8.59 14.38
CA THR A 255 6.46 -8.11 14.93
C THR A 255 5.27 -8.65 14.15
N PHE A 256 4.07 -8.52 14.73
CA PHE A 256 2.84 -8.92 14.07
C PHE A 256 1.79 -7.82 14.14
N SER A 257 0.92 -7.82 13.16
CA SER A 257 -0.25 -6.96 13.04
C SER A 257 -1.50 -7.82 12.92
N CYS A 258 -2.66 -7.27 13.28
CA CYS A 258 -3.94 -7.92 13.06
C CYS A 258 -4.96 -6.94 12.47
N GLU A 259 -5.89 -7.49 11.71
CA GLU A 259 -6.94 -6.72 11.07
C GLU A 259 -8.29 -7.42 11.23
N ALA A 260 -9.37 -6.64 11.17
CA ALA A 260 -10.73 -7.13 11.02
C ALA A 260 -11.49 -6.23 10.04
N HIS A 261 -12.35 -6.83 9.24
CA HIS A 261 -13.13 -6.12 8.24
C HIS A 261 -14.57 -6.62 8.14
N LEU A 262 -15.43 -5.71 7.67
CA LEU A 262 -16.86 -5.97 7.47
C LEU A 262 -17.35 -5.23 6.24
N GLN A 263 -18.21 -5.88 5.46
CA GLN A 263 -18.94 -5.26 4.37
C GLN A 263 -20.37 -5.76 4.32
N TYR A 264 -21.29 -4.85 4.04
CA TYR A 264 -22.67 -5.16 3.64
C TYR A 264 -22.94 -4.54 2.28
N GLN A 265 -23.45 -5.33 1.34
CA GLN A 265 -23.75 -4.91 -0.03
C GLN A 265 -25.25 -5.04 -0.30
N ALA A 266 -25.96 -3.92 -0.32
CA ALA A 266 -27.34 -3.84 -0.81
C ALA A 266 -27.37 -3.48 -2.32
N PRO A 267 -28.52 -3.58 -2.99
CA PRO A 267 -28.63 -3.20 -4.41
C PRO A 267 -28.29 -1.75 -4.72
N SER A 268 -28.61 -0.82 -3.82
CA SER A 268 -28.44 0.63 -4.00
C SER A 268 -27.50 1.29 -3.01
N TRP A 269 -26.91 0.56 -2.08
CA TRP A 269 -25.94 1.09 -1.14
C TRP A 269 -24.96 0.02 -0.64
N ARG A 270 -23.79 0.44 -0.22
CA ARG A 270 -22.74 -0.40 0.35
C ARG A 270 -22.18 0.27 1.59
N PHE A 271 -22.07 -0.51 2.67
CA PHE A 271 -21.28 -0.15 3.85
C PHE A 271 -20.05 -1.02 3.93
N ALA A 272 -18.92 -0.44 4.27
CA ALA A 272 -17.68 -1.16 4.51
C ALA A 272 -16.90 -0.53 5.66
N ALA A 273 -16.20 -1.36 6.43
CA ALA A 273 -15.36 -0.92 7.54
C ALA A 273 -14.16 -1.86 7.69
N LYS A 274 -13.04 -1.33 8.16
CA LYS A 274 -11.86 -2.10 8.52
C LYS A 274 -11.17 -1.44 9.71
N THR A 275 -10.56 -2.27 10.57
CA THR A 275 -9.72 -1.84 11.68
C THR A 275 -8.45 -2.69 11.71
N LEU A 276 -7.34 -2.07 12.07
CA LEU A 276 -6.03 -2.72 12.19
C LEU A 276 -5.34 -2.27 13.47
N LEU A 277 -4.69 -3.22 14.12
CA LEU A 277 -3.58 -2.95 15.02
C LEU A 277 -2.29 -3.15 14.22
N ALA A 278 -1.75 -2.05 13.68
CA ALA A 278 -0.62 -2.03 12.78
C ALA A 278 0.69 -1.94 13.55
N SER A 279 1.67 -2.71 13.14
CA SER A 279 3.01 -2.72 13.70
C SER A 279 4.02 -2.87 12.56
N CYS A 280 4.81 -1.82 12.28
CA CYS A 280 5.80 -1.78 11.21
C CYS A 280 5.21 -2.13 9.82
N LEU A 281 4.15 -1.39 9.42
CA LEU A 281 3.45 -1.55 8.14
C LEU A 281 3.62 -0.32 7.22
N ASP A 282 4.69 0.45 7.37
CA ASP A 282 5.00 1.63 6.54
C ASP A 282 5.10 1.29 5.05
N HIS A 283 5.62 0.11 4.70
CA HIS A 283 5.64 -0.41 3.33
C HIS A 283 4.24 -0.66 2.74
N THR A 284 3.19 -0.65 3.55
CA THR A 284 1.80 -0.71 3.08
C THR A 284 1.12 0.66 3.05
N ALA A 285 1.89 1.74 3.07
CA ALA A 285 1.43 3.13 3.13
C ALA A 285 0.60 3.47 4.38
N LEU A 286 0.78 2.74 5.49
CA LEU A 286 0.26 3.07 6.81
C LEU A 286 1.30 3.85 7.62
N LEU A 287 0.84 4.63 8.60
CA LEU A 287 1.73 5.25 9.58
C LEU A 287 2.38 4.17 10.46
N GLY A 288 3.62 4.41 10.87
CA GLY A 288 4.37 3.55 11.77
C GLY A 288 5.74 3.18 11.25
N GLY A 289 6.40 2.30 11.99
CA GLY A 289 7.76 1.87 11.74
C GLY A 289 8.39 1.32 13.03
N TYR A 290 9.65 1.62 13.27
CA TYR A 290 10.37 1.17 14.45
C TYR A 290 11.47 2.13 14.85
N GLY A 291 11.93 2.05 16.12
CA GLY A 291 13.04 2.80 16.66
C GLY A 291 14.06 1.91 17.37
N ILE A 292 15.16 2.48 17.82
CA ILE A 292 16.28 1.78 18.46
C ILE A 292 16.02 1.75 19.97
N SER A 293 15.97 0.53 20.54
CA SER A 293 15.69 0.30 21.97
C SER A 293 16.94 -0.03 22.80
N ARG A 294 18.05 -0.41 22.16
CA ARG A 294 19.35 -0.65 22.79
C ARG A 294 20.46 -0.57 21.75
N ILE A 295 21.63 -0.12 22.18
CA ILE A 295 22.89 -0.16 21.41
C ILE A 295 23.92 -0.88 22.28
N ASP A 296 24.52 -1.93 21.75
CA ASP A 296 25.65 -2.60 22.39
C ASP A 296 26.87 -1.69 22.36
N PRO A 297 27.49 -1.36 23.51
CA PRO A 297 28.56 -0.36 23.56
C PRO A 297 29.89 -0.87 22.96
N VAL A 298 30.04 -2.19 22.77
CA VAL A 298 31.28 -2.78 22.24
C VAL A 298 31.20 -2.98 20.73
N THR A 299 30.07 -3.52 20.28
CA THR A 299 29.88 -3.87 18.87
C THR A 299 29.09 -2.82 18.09
N GLY A 300 28.34 -1.93 18.76
CA GLY A 300 27.40 -1.03 18.13
C GLY A 300 26.15 -1.72 17.55
N GLU A 301 25.92 -3.01 17.87
CA GLU A 301 24.73 -3.73 17.45
C GLU A 301 23.48 -3.12 18.07
N GLN A 302 22.42 -2.93 17.27
CA GLN A 302 21.20 -2.23 17.67
C GLN A 302 20.05 -3.22 17.81
N GLU A 303 19.35 -3.20 18.98
CA GLU A 303 18.04 -3.81 19.14
C GLU A 303 16.95 -2.79 18.77
N TYR A 304 15.85 -3.28 18.25
CA TYR A 304 14.76 -2.45 17.73
C TYR A 304 13.45 -2.71 18.48
N THR A 305 12.59 -1.71 18.50
CA THR A 305 11.21 -1.82 19.01
C THR A 305 10.23 -1.27 18.00
N PRO A 306 9.17 -2.02 17.63
CA PRO A 306 8.17 -1.53 16.69
C PRO A 306 7.30 -0.46 17.32
N MET A 307 6.96 0.58 16.54
CA MET A 307 5.97 1.59 16.88
C MET A 307 4.59 1.13 16.37
N ARG A 308 3.63 1.05 17.27
CA ARG A 308 2.30 0.51 17.01
C ARG A 308 1.30 1.63 16.75
N HIS A 309 0.36 1.37 15.84
CA HIS A 309 -0.74 2.27 15.52
C HIS A 309 -2.06 1.49 15.48
N SER A 310 -3.12 2.14 15.96
CA SER A 310 -4.49 1.69 15.70
C SER A 310 -5.02 2.48 14.52
N THR A 311 -5.45 1.80 13.47
CA THR A 311 -5.95 2.42 12.25
C THR A 311 -7.31 1.85 11.90
N SER A 312 -8.29 2.71 11.62
CA SER A 312 -9.65 2.29 11.30
C SER A 312 -10.27 3.20 10.24
N TRP A 313 -11.16 2.64 9.44
CA TRP A 313 -11.96 3.43 8.52
C TRP A 313 -13.36 2.84 8.33
N VAL A 314 -14.29 3.72 7.94
CA VAL A 314 -15.65 3.38 7.53
C VAL A 314 -15.95 4.05 6.19
N ASN A 315 -16.77 3.40 5.37
CA ASN A 315 -17.19 3.91 4.07
C ASN A 315 -18.66 3.55 3.80
N LEU A 316 -19.43 4.53 3.35
CA LEU A 316 -20.80 4.36 2.87
C LEU A 316 -20.90 4.91 1.45
N THR A 317 -21.36 4.06 0.53
CA THR A 317 -21.67 4.45 -0.84
C THR A 317 -23.16 4.25 -1.09
N VAL A 318 -23.84 5.25 -1.63
CA VAL A 318 -25.28 5.22 -1.91
C VAL A 318 -25.51 5.60 -3.38
N GLY A 319 -26.38 4.86 -4.05
CA GLY A 319 -26.75 5.08 -5.44
C GLY A 319 -26.18 4.04 -6.39
N THR A 320 -26.50 4.18 -7.66
CA THR A 320 -26.07 3.28 -8.75
C THR A 320 -25.43 4.06 -9.88
N ARG A 321 -26.19 4.78 -10.68
CA ARG A 321 -25.70 5.67 -11.74
C ARG A 321 -25.14 6.97 -11.16
N TRP A 322 -25.88 7.61 -10.29
CA TRP A 322 -25.42 8.70 -9.44
C TRP A 322 -25.06 8.11 -8.09
N LYS A 323 -23.83 8.31 -7.66
CA LYS A 323 -23.35 7.79 -6.38
C LYS A 323 -22.84 8.92 -5.48
N GLY A 324 -23.27 8.87 -4.22
CA GLY A 324 -22.67 9.62 -3.14
C GLY A 324 -21.75 8.69 -2.33
N HIS A 325 -20.57 9.18 -1.96
CA HIS A 325 -19.58 8.44 -1.20
C HIS A 325 -19.22 9.21 0.06
N LEU A 326 -19.29 8.55 1.20
CA LEU A 326 -18.81 9.05 2.48
C LEU A 326 -17.71 8.12 2.98
N TYR A 327 -16.61 8.69 3.41
CA TYR A 327 -15.51 7.95 4.02
C TYR A 327 -14.98 8.71 5.22
N ALA A 328 -14.61 7.99 6.27
CA ALA A 328 -13.89 8.53 7.42
C ALA A 328 -12.80 7.55 7.83
N GLY A 329 -11.59 8.05 8.00
CA GLY A 329 -10.41 7.33 8.45
C GLY A 329 -9.82 7.97 9.71
N TYR A 330 -9.32 7.14 10.62
CA TYR A 330 -8.65 7.57 11.84
C TYR A 330 -7.49 6.65 12.18
N THR A 331 -6.35 7.25 12.52
CA THR A 331 -5.16 6.55 13.03
C THR A 331 -4.67 7.20 14.32
N LYS A 332 -4.25 6.38 15.29
CA LYS A 332 -3.67 6.79 16.56
C LYS A 332 -2.35 6.07 16.82
N ASN A 333 -1.31 6.82 17.16
CA ASN A 333 -0.05 6.29 17.69
C ASN A 333 -0.30 5.66 19.08
N LEU A 334 0.12 4.43 19.27
CA LEU A 334 0.04 3.70 20.54
C LEU A 334 1.41 3.59 21.23
N GLY A 335 2.48 4.08 20.57
CA GLY A 335 3.85 4.00 21.06
C GLY A 335 4.50 2.64 20.85
N CYS A 336 5.55 2.39 21.60
CA CYS A 336 6.35 1.17 21.60
C CYS A 336 6.41 0.53 22.98
N SER A 337 6.81 -0.76 23.04
CA SER A 337 6.87 -1.53 24.29
C SER A 337 8.18 -1.37 25.06
N LYS A 338 9.24 -0.87 24.40
CA LYS A 338 10.55 -0.59 25.00
C LYS A 338 10.85 0.89 24.86
N ALA A 339 11.63 1.47 25.76
CA ALA A 339 12.14 2.82 25.63
C ALA A 339 13.04 2.96 24.40
N LEU A 340 13.08 4.14 23.83
CA LEU A 340 13.96 4.51 22.74
C LEU A 340 15.25 5.10 23.33
N VAL A 341 16.40 4.67 22.81
CA VAL A 341 17.73 5.14 23.25
C VAL A 341 18.40 6.06 22.21
N SER A 342 17.71 6.31 21.10
CA SER A 342 18.15 7.16 20.00
C SER A 342 16.96 7.89 19.40
N ASP A 343 17.20 9.06 18.82
CA ASP A 343 16.21 9.80 18.03
C ASP A 343 16.03 9.21 16.63
N GLU A 344 16.92 8.30 16.20
CA GLU A 344 16.78 7.58 14.93
C GLU A 344 15.58 6.64 14.96
N LYS A 345 14.67 6.87 14.04
CA LYS A 345 13.44 6.08 13.81
C LYS A 345 13.25 5.87 12.33
N TYR A 346 12.72 4.72 11.94
CA TYR A 346 12.54 4.32 10.56
C TYR A 346 11.08 3.99 10.30
N GLY A 347 10.46 4.66 9.32
CA GLY A 347 9.04 4.47 9.00
C GLY A 347 8.42 5.72 8.39
N MET A 348 7.10 5.83 8.49
CA MET A 348 6.31 6.90 7.93
C MET A 348 5.44 7.58 9.01
N GLY A 349 5.48 8.93 9.07
CA GLY A 349 4.68 9.74 9.99
C GLY A 349 4.93 9.41 11.46
N LEU A 350 6.20 9.25 11.85
CA LEU A 350 6.63 8.81 13.18
C LEU A 350 6.52 9.90 14.25
N ASP A 351 6.23 11.11 13.86
CA ASP A 351 5.97 12.32 14.63
C ASP A 351 4.47 12.68 14.71
N ILE A 352 3.62 11.84 14.10
CA ILE A 352 2.16 12.03 14.11
C ILE A 352 1.54 11.19 15.23
N ASP A 353 0.85 11.84 16.16
CA ASP A 353 0.06 11.21 17.20
C ASP A 353 -1.27 10.68 16.68
N GLN A 354 -1.97 11.52 15.94
CA GLN A 354 -3.28 11.21 15.37
C GLN A 354 -3.35 11.69 13.93
N LEU A 355 -4.08 10.96 13.12
CA LEU A 355 -4.43 11.37 11.77
C LEU A 355 -5.92 11.09 11.54
N CYS A 356 -6.63 12.07 11.00
CA CYS A 356 -8.06 11.96 10.69
C CYS A 356 -8.31 12.47 9.28
N SER A 357 -9.10 11.75 8.50
CA SER A 357 -9.56 12.20 7.19
C SER A 357 -11.04 11.92 7.02
N PHE A 358 -11.71 12.82 6.32
CA PHE A 358 -13.09 12.66 5.93
C PHE A 358 -13.21 12.93 4.42
N ASN A 359 -13.82 12.00 3.65
CA ASN A 359 -14.02 12.20 2.23
C ASN A 359 -15.52 12.28 1.93
N LEU A 360 -15.89 13.31 1.21
CA LEU A 360 -17.21 13.47 0.62
C LEU A 360 -17.04 13.48 -0.89
N ALA A 361 -17.63 12.48 -1.59
CA ALA A 361 -17.53 12.43 -3.03
C ALA A 361 -18.89 12.21 -3.69
N PHE A 362 -18.98 12.68 -4.93
CA PHE A 362 -20.12 12.50 -5.79
C PHE A 362 -19.64 12.05 -7.17
N SER A 363 -20.23 11.00 -7.74
CA SER A 363 -19.85 10.50 -9.05
C SER A 363 -21.04 10.13 -9.93
N TYR A 364 -20.86 10.35 -11.24
CA TYR A 364 -21.76 9.91 -12.29
C TYR A 364 -21.13 8.74 -13.04
N ASN A 365 -21.81 7.61 -13.09
CA ASN A 365 -21.29 6.35 -13.58
C ASN A 365 -22.11 5.84 -14.76
N LEU A 366 -21.46 5.60 -15.89
CA LEU A 366 -21.98 4.96 -17.08
C LEU A 366 -21.21 3.66 -17.34
N PRO A 367 -21.63 2.77 -18.24
CA PRO A 367 -20.92 1.51 -18.51
C PRO A 367 -19.43 1.68 -18.80
N HIS A 368 -19.03 2.76 -19.50
CA HIS A 368 -17.66 3.05 -19.90
C HIS A 368 -17.10 4.35 -19.30
N TRP A 369 -17.87 5.09 -18.49
CA TRP A 369 -17.45 6.38 -17.99
C TRP A 369 -17.71 6.53 -16.49
N GLN A 370 -16.76 7.14 -15.81
CA GLN A 370 -16.94 7.68 -14.46
C GLN A 370 -16.43 9.11 -14.43
N ILE A 371 -17.27 10.02 -13.96
CA ILE A 371 -16.91 11.42 -13.73
C ILE A 371 -17.29 11.74 -12.30
N GLY A 372 -16.41 12.38 -11.55
CA GLY A 372 -16.70 12.67 -10.15
C GLY A 372 -15.86 13.78 -9.55
N VAL A 373 -16.29 14.21 -8.39
CA VAL A 373 -15.60 15.18 -7.56
C VAL A 373 -15.52 14.64 -6.13
N GLU A 374 -14.40 14.86 -5.47
CA GLU A 374 -14.16 14.46 -4.08
C GLU A 374 -13.52 15.61 -3.31
N TYR A 375 -14.02 15.86 -2.10
CA TYR A 375 -13.45 16.79 -1.13
C TYR A 375 -12.90 16.00 0.05
N VAL A 376 -11.64 16.26 0.43
CA VAL A 376 -10.89 15.50 1.42
C VAL A 376 -10.19 16.44 2.40
N PRO A 377 -10.84 16.87 3.49
CA PRO A 377 -10.15 17.46 4.63
C PRO A 377 -9.39 16.37 5.39
N THR A 378 -8.11 16.62 5.67
CA THR A 378 -7.25 15.72 6.45
C THR A 378 -6.50 16.53 7.49
N THR A 379 -6.57 16.10 8.75
CA THR A 379 -5.86 16.73 9.88
C THR A 379 -4.89 15.74 10.49
N ALA A 380 -3.63 16.16 10.63
CA ALA A 380 -2.58 15.45 11.34
C ALA A 380 -2.23 16.22 12.63
N TRP A 381 -1.99 15.50 13.72
CA TRP A 381 -1.49 16.04 14.98
C TRP A 381 -0.04 15.64 15.15
N TYR A 382 0.85 16.59 14.87
CA TYR A 382 2.30 16.47 15.00
C TYR A 382 2.76 16.79 16.40
N GLY A 383 3.89 16.22 16.85
CA GLY A 383 4.45 16.51 18.15
C GLY A 383 5.78 15.80 18.41
N ASP A 384 6.23 15.88 19.68
CA ASP A 384 7.50 15.33 20.12
C ASP A 384 7.38 13.85 20.49
N THR A 385 8.37 13.05 20.15
CA THR A 385 8.42 11.65 20.57
C THR A 385 8.86 11.55 22.04
N ASN A 386 8.03 10.97 22.90
CA ASN A 386 8.44 10.59 24.25
C ASN A 386 9.35 9.34 24.19
N PRO A 387 10.65 9.46 24.54
CA PRO A 387 11.59 8.33 24.42
C PRO A 387 11.24 7.16 25.34
N ALA A 388 10.55 7.37 26.45
CA ALA A 388 10.21 6.32 27.39
C ALA A 388 9.24 5.26 26.81
N ASN A 389 8.41 5.64 25.82
CA ASN A 389 7.35 4.77 25.32
C ASN A 389 6.97 5.00 23.84
N GLY A 390 7.67 5.87 23.11
CA GLY A 390 7.43 6.18 21.69
C GLY A 390 6.09 6.84 21.38
N ARG A 391 5.35 7.33 22.39
CA ARG A 391 4.13 8.11 22.19
C ARG A 391 4.47 9.55 21.81
N ILE A 392 3.63 10.15 21.00
CA ILE A 392 3.78 11.55 20.62
C ILE A 392 3.05 12.41 21.62
N ILE A 393 3.72 13.46 22.12
CA ILE A 393 3.27 14.42 23.14
C ILE A 393 3.42 15.84 22.60
N ASN A 394 2.90 16.85 23.32
CA ASN A 394 2.98 18.27 22.96
C ASN A 394 2.43 18.54 21.54
N THR A 395 1.29 17.96 21.23
CA THR A 395 0.79 17.94 19.86
C THR A 395 0.16 19.24 19.42
N HIS A 396 0.35 19.61 18.15
CA HIS A 396 -0.37 20.64 17.42
C HIS A 396 -0.98 20.07 16.14
N SER A 397 -2.03 20.68 15.61
CA SER A 397 -2.76 20.17 14.47
C SER A 397 -2.44 20.92 13.19
N VAL A 398 -2.34 20.21 12.09
CA VAL A 398 -2.16 20.73 10.74
C VAL A 398 -3.22 20.14 9.83
N THR A 399 -3.91 20.99 9.06
CA THR A 399 -5.01 20.55 8.19
C THR A 399 -4.74 20.92 6.73
N ASN A 400 -4.97 19.96 5.82
CA ASN A 400 -5.07 20.20 4.39
C ASN A 400 -6.51 20.00 3.91
N HIS A 401 -6.94 20.84 2.98
CA HIS A 401 -8.17 20.65 2.22
C HIS A 401 -7.81 20.30 0.78
N ARG A 402 -8.18 19.07 0.36
CA ARG A 402 -7.98 18.61 -1.02
C ARG A 402 -9.31 18.58 -1.76
N ILE A 403 -9.30 19.07 -2.99
CA ILE A 403 -10.39 18.89 -3.96
C ILE A 403 -9.83 18.09 -5.13
N LEU A 404 -10.53 17.03 -5.53
CA LEU A 404 -10.17 16.16 -6.64
C LEU A 404 -11.31 16.12 -7.65
N GLY A 405 -11.02 16.36 -8.92
CA GLY A 405 -11.86 16.06 -10.06
C GLY A 405 -11.35 14.82 -10.78
N LEU A 406 -12.23 13.88 -11.08
CA LEU A 406 -11.91 12.61 -11.73
C LEU A 406 -12.69 12.47 -13.04
N ILE A 407 -12.00 12.02 -14.09
CA ILE A 407 -12.62 11.49 -15.31
C ILE A 407 -11.95 10.16 -15.66
N MET A 408 -12.75 9.13 -15.91
CA MET A 408 -12.27 7.81 -16.32
C MET A 408 -13.09 7.29 -17.50
N TYR A 409 -12.39 6.64 -18.44
CA TYR A 409 -12.98 5.88 -19.53
C TYR A 409 -12.49 4.43 -19.46
N TYR A 410 -13.42 3.48 -19.37
CA TYR A 410 -13.15 2.03 -19.26
C TYR A 410 -13.37 1.33 -20.61
N PHE A 411 -12.49 0.39 -20.95
CA PHE A 411 -12.57 -0.44 -22.15
C PHE A 411 -12.23 -1.91 -21.87
#